data_97d177233d04e1061ceccf02f05ca1d9
#
_entry.id   97d177233d04e1061ceccf02f05ca1d9
#
_cell.length_a   1.000
_cell.length_b   1.000
_cell.length_c   1.000
_cell.angle_alpha   90.00
_cell.angle_beta   90.00
_cell.angle_gamma   90.00
#
_symmetry.space_group_name_H-M   'P 1'
#
loop_
_entity.id
_entity.type
_entity.pdbx_description
1 polymer ?
#
loop_
_entity_poly.entity_id
_entity_poly.type
_entity_poly.pdbx_seq_one_letter_code
_entity_poly.pdbx_strand_id
1 'polypeptide(L)'
;MNGLQFSIATPTRNALDKLRRCVGSVRGQTGVTLEHLVQDARSDDGSPAWLRAQAAQDPRLQPVSAADAGMYDAINRAWARSSGRLLSWLNADEQYLPGTLQRVQSFFDSRPDIDVLFADYLVADEAGRAVALRREIPLRRFNVVNSFLNTQSCTMFFRRVLLDSGALKFDSRYRYAADKELVLRLLDGGARFAHLPEVLSVFGVDGNNLSMHARMEQEAEAIRLAYGGFRWPPLRALAVGARRVERAWRGGYRRTDFRYQFALDEVPHYADYQARALGGRYTLAVTEGRAERLDVQRTAAAAEVHQAQPAQPAQPRKSAP
;
A
#
# COMPACT_ATOMS: atom_id res chain seq x y z
N MET A 1 1.88 -11.81 28.21
CA MET A 1 0.70 -12.23 27.37
C MET A 1 0.91 -11.59 25.99
N ASN A 2 1.25 -12.41 24.99
CA ASN A 2 1.42 -11.91 23.61
C ASN A 2 0.02 -11.75 23.00
N GLY A 3 -0.60 -10.58 23.21
CA GLY A 3 -1.85 -10.22 22.54
C GLY A 3 -1.67 -10.10 21.03
N LEU A 4 -2.77 -10.08 20.27
CA LEU A 4 -2.77 -9.87 18.82
C LEU A 4 -2.07 -8.55 18.46
N GLN A 5 -1.10 -8.61 17.55
CA GLN A 5 -0.26 -7.45 17.21
C GLN A 5 -0.86 -6.65 16.06
N PHE A 6 -1.26 -7.30 14.97
CA PHE A 6 -1.71 -6.64 13.75
C PHE A 6 -3.14 -7.00 13.37
N SER A 7 -3.91 -6.00 12.94
CA SER A 7 -5.14 -6.17 12.17
C SER A 7 -4.97 -5.52 10.81
N ILE A 8 -5.04 -6.34 9.76
CA ILE A 8 -4.89 -5.88 8.36
C ILE A 8 -6.29 -5.92 7.71
N ALA A 9 -6.78 -4.77 7.25
CA ALA A 9 -8.04 -4.69 6.52
C ALA A 9 -7.79 -4.82 5.01
N THR A 10 -8.55 -5.66 4.30
CA THR A 10 -8.52 -5.73 2.84
C THR A 10 -9.93 -5.59 2.28
N PRO A 11 -10.24 -4.46 1.62
CA PRO A 11 -11.46 -4.32 0.84
C PRO A 11 -11.31 -5.05 -0.49
N THR A 12 -12.36 -5.74 -0.95
CA THR A 12 -12.35 -6.42 -2.25
C THR A 12 -13.71 -6.41 -2.93
N ARG A 13 -13.72 -6.34 -4.25
CA ARG A 13 -14.88 -6.57 -5.10
C ARG A 13 -14.43 -7.06 -6.47
N ASN A 14 -14.85 -8.27 -6.85
CA ASN A 14 -14.57 -8.87 -8.15
C ASN A 14 -13.08 -8.79 -8.53
N ALA A 15 -12.21 -9.28 -7.63
CA ALA A 15 -10.76 -9.16 -7.78
C ALA A 15 -10.04 -10.45 -7.31
N LEU A 16 -10.62 -11.63 -7.57
CA LEU A 16 -10.16 -12.91 -7.00
C LEU A 16 -8.66 -13.15 -7.21
N ASP A 17 -8.15 -12.99 -8.43
CA ASP A 17 -6.75 -13.28 -8.74
C ASP A 17 -5.77 -12.35 -8.02
N LYS A 18 -6.14 -11.08 -7.87
CA LYS A 18 -5.36 -10.10 -7.10
C LYS A 18 -5.45 -10.40 -5.61
N LEU A 19 -6.67 -10.70 -5.13
CA LEU A 19 -6.93 -11.04 -3.73
C LEU A 19 -6.12 -12.26 -3.27
N ARG A 20 -5.97 -13.28 -4.11
CA ARG A 20 -5.12 -14.46 -3.80
C ARG A 20 -3.70 -14.04 -3.46
N ARG A 21 -3.10 -13.21 -4.29
CA ARG A 21 -1.73 -12.70 -4.10
C ARG A 21 -1.62 -11.81 -2.85
N CYS A 22 -2.60 -10.95 -2.61
CA CYS A 22 -2.67 -10.13 -1.40
C CYS A 22 -2.72 -11.01 -0.15
N VAL A 23 -3.64 -11.99 -0.10
CA VAL A 23 -3.78 -12.94 1.03
C VAL A 23 -2.50 -13.75 1.22
N GLY A 24 -1.88 -14.23 0.13
CA GLY A 24 -0.61 -14.95 0.18
C GLY A 24 0.50 -14.12 0.83
N SER A 25 0.60 -12.84 0.47
CA SER A 25 1.60 -11.92 1.04
C SER A 25 1.41 -11.65 2.54
N VAL A 26 0.16 -11.60 3.01
CA VAL A 26 -0.16 -11.44 4.44
C VAL A 26 0.06 -12.75 5.18
N ARG A 27 -0.37 -13.88 4.63
CA ARG A 27 -0.17 -15.21 5.20
C ARG A 27 1.32 -15.52 5.39
N GLY A 28 2.17 -15.06 4.48
CA GLY A 28 3.62 -15.20 4.52
C GLY A 28 4.35 -14.34 5.55
N GLN A 29 3.67 -13.44 6.26
CA GLN A 29 4.29 -12.67 7.33
C GLN A 29 4.53 -13.54 8.56
N THR A 30 5.79 -13.64 8.97
CA THR A 30 6.23 -14.47 10.09
C THR A 30 6.73 -13.61 11.26
N GLY A 31 6.90 -14.20 12.44
CA GLY A 31 7.45 -13.54 13.63
C GLY A 31 6.50 -12.53 14.29
N VAL A 32 5.24 -12.49 13.88
CA VAL A 32 4.19 -11.62 14.42
C VAL A 32 2.87 -12.38 14.58
N THR A 33 2.00 -11.90 15.47
CA THR A 33 0.60 -12.34 15.54
C THR A 33 -0.29 -11.37 14.78
N LEU A 34 -1.14 -11.89 13.90
CA LEU A 34 -1.98 -11.06 13.04
C LEU A 34 -3.38 -11.66 12.83
N GLU A 35 -4.32 -10.80 12.49
CA GLU A 35 -5.58 -11.15 11.85
C GLU A 35 -5.69 -10.40 10.51
N HIS A 36 -6.25 -11.05 9.51
CA HIS A 36 -6.50 -10.50 8.19
C HIS A 36 -7.99 -10.38 7.94
N LEU A 37 -8.52 -9.18 8.02
CA LEU A 37 -9.93 -8.84 7.95
C LEU A 37 -10.32 -8.49 6.52
N VAL A 38 -10.81 -9.46 5.75
CA VAL A 38 -11.23 -9.21 4.36
C VAL A 38 -12.71 -8.81 4.35
N GLN A 39 -12.99 -7.63 3.79
CA GLN A 39 -14.35 -7.14 3.54
C GLN A 39 -14.65 -7.23 2.06
N ASP A 40 -15.46 -8.21 1.69
CA ASP A 40 -15.91 -8.44 0.32
C ASP A 40 -17.27 -7.77 0.07
N ALA A 41 -17.36 -6.98 -1.00
CA ALA A 41 -18.55 -6.25 -1.39
C ALA A 41 -19.55 -7.09 -2.21
N ARG A 42 -19.84 -8.35 -1.76
CA ARG A 42 -20.68 -9.32 -2.47
C ARG A 42 -20.19 -9.58 -3.91
N SER A 43 -18.94 -9.98 -4.04
CA SER A 43 -18.38 -10.40 -5.32
C SER A 43 -19.08 -11.60 -5.92
N ASP A 44 -19.13 -11.67 -7.25
CA ASP A 44 -19.71 -12.77 -8.03
C ASP A 44 -18.68 -13.54 -8.87
N ASP A 45 -17.39 -13.21 -8.71
CA ASP A 45 -16.23 -13.83 -9.36
C ASP A 45 -15.68 -15.08 -8.66
N GLY A 46 -16.40 -15.60 -7.64
CA GLY A 46 -15.95 -16.73 -6.81
C GLY A 46 -15.18 -16.32 -5.54
N SER A 47 -14.83 -15.05 -5.36
CA SER A 47 -14.12 -14.55 -4.16
C SER A 47 -14.77 -14.98 -2.84
N PRO A 48 -16.11 -14.90 -2.62
CA PRO A 48 -16.71 -15.28 -1.34
C PRO A 48 -16.56 -16.77 -1.02
N ALA A 49 -16.67 -17.64 -2.01
CA ALA A 49 -16.52 -19.08 -1.82
C ALA A 49 -15.05 -19.43 -1.53
N TRP A 50 -14.13 -18.86 -2.29
CA TRP A 50 -12.69 -19.03 -2.10
C TRP A 50 -12.26 -18.54 -0.71
N LEU A 51 -12.68 -17.35 -0.26
CA LEU A 51 -12.36 -16.78 1.06
C LEU A 51 -12.83 -17.70 2.20
N ARG A 52 -14.04 -18.29 2.11
CA ARG A 52 -14.52 -19.23 3.12
C ARG A 52 -13.64 -20.50 3.19
N ALA A 53 -13.23 -21.02 2.02
CA ALA A 53 -12.34 -22.18 1.96
C ALA A 53 -10.96 -21.89 2.56
N GLN A 54 -10.42 -20.69 2.32
CA GLN A 54 -9.13 -20.28 2.89
C GLN A 54 -9.20 -20.03 4.40
N ALA A 55 -10.29 -19.43 4.88
CA ALA A 55 -10.49 -19.18 6.30
C ALA A 55 -10.62 -20.49 7.11
N ALA A 56 -11.15 -21.56 6.51
CA ALA A 56 -11.18 -22.87 7.14
C ALA A 56 -9.79 -23.49 7.35
N GLN A 57 -8.78 -23.04 6.57
CA GLN A 57 -7.40 -23.53 6.66
C GLN A 57 -6.51 -22.61 7.50
N ASP A 58 -6.83 -21.31 7.54
CA ASP A 58 -6.05 -20.31 8.27
C ASP A 58 -7.00 -19.42 9.11
N PRO A 59 -7.10 -19.65 10.42
CA PRO A 59 -8.00 -18.89 11.30
C PRO A 59 -7.62 -17.41 11.45
N ARG A 60 -6.44 -17.01 10.99
CA ARG A 60 -6.05 -15.60 10.95
C ARG A 60 -6.84 -14.83 9.89
N LEU A 61 -7.31 -15.51 8.83
CA LEU A 61 -8.13 -14.92 7.77
C LEU A 61 -9.60 -14.88 8.19
N GLN A 62 -10.15 -13.68 8.29
CA GLN A 62 -11.52 -13.44 8.78
C GLN A 62 -12.34 -12.68 7.71
N PRO A 63 -12.90 -13.37 6.71
CA PRO A 63 -13.68 -12.75 5.66
C PRO A 63 -15.10 -12.46 6.08
N VAL A 64 -15.63 -11.33 5.59
CA VAL A 64 -17.06 -11.01 5.63
C VAL A 64 -17.48 -10.56 4.24
N SER A 65 -18.51 -11.20 3.67
CA SER A 65 -19.09 -10.79 2.38
C SER A 65 -20.44 -10.12 2.63
N ALA A 66 -20.47 -8.79 2.45
CA ALA A 66 -21.67 -7.97 2.65
C ALA A 66 -21.58 -6.72 1.77
N ALA A 67 -22.75 -6.20 1.34
CA ALA A 67 -22.77 -4.93 0.60
C ALA A 67 -22.15 -3.79 1.44
N ASP A 68 -21.38 -2.95 0.79
CA ASP A 68 -20.77 -1.74 1.36
C ASP A 68 -20.97 -0.54 0.44
N ALA A 69 -20.59 0.64 0.93
CA ALA A 69 -20.67 1.90 0.18
C ALA A 69 -19.36 2.22 -0.57
N GLY A 70 -18.47 1.24 -0.74
CA GLY A 70 -17.19 1.38 -1.43
C GLY A 70 -15.98 1.10 -0.53
N MET A 71 -14.79 1.17 -1.11
CA MET A 71 -13.52 0.76 -0.51
C MET A 71 -13.31 1.29 0.92
N TYR A 72 -13.53 2.57 1.16
CA TYR A 72 -13.30 3.17 2.48
C TYR A 72 -14.33 2.75 3.53
N ASP A 73 -15.59 2.52 3.13
CA ASP A 73 -16.60 1.93 4.02
C ASP A 73 -16.24 0.48 4.37
N ALA A 74 -15.78 -0.29 3.39
CA ALA A 74 -15.29 -1.64 3.61
C ALA A 74 -14.14 -1.69 4.63
N ILE A 75 -13.16 -0.78 4.51
CA ILE A 75 -12.05 -0.68 5.47
C ILE A 75 -12.56 -0.29 6.86
N ASN A 76 -13.45 0.69 6.97
CA ASN A 76 -14.04 1.09 8.25
C ASN A 76 -14.76 -0.08 8.93
N ARG A 77 -15.52 -0.90 8.18
CA ARG A 77 -16.19 -2.10 8.70
C ARG A 77 -15.21 -3.17 9.14
N ALA A 78 -14.10 -3.36 8.41
CA ALA A 78 -13.06 -4.27 8.81
C ALA A 78 -12.39 -3.81 10.11
N TRP A 79 -12.00 -2.53 10.21
CA TRP A 79 -11.41 -1.97 11.43
C TRP A 79 -12.36 -2.00 12.63
N ALA A 80 -13.65 -1.82 12.44
CA ALA A 80 -14.63 -1.88 13.53
C ALA A 80 -14.67 -3.25 14.24
N ARG A 81 -14.25 -4.34 13.58
CA ARG A 81 -14.16 -5.69 14.18
C ARG A 81 -12.73 -6.11 14.50
N SER A 82 -11.76 -5.20 14.38
CA SER A 82 -10.34 -5.48 14.62
C SER A 82 -10.00 -5.52 16.10
N SER A 83 -8.97 -6.30 16.46
CA SER A 83 -8.50 -6.45 17.84
C SER A 83 -6.99 -6.25 18.04
N GLY A 84 -6.22 -6.13 16.95
CA GLY A 84 -4.77 -5.92 16.98
C GLY A 84 -4.35 -4.55 17.52
N ARG A 85 -3.16 -4.47 18.09
CA ARG A 85 -2.56 -3.22 18.62
C ARG A 85 -2.16 -2.24 17.53
N LEU A 86 -1.81 -2.76 16.35
CA LEU A 86 -1.44 -2.00 15.16
C LEU A 86 -2.42 -2.34 14.05
N LEU A 87 -2.84 -1.30 13.33
CA LEU A 87 -3.79 -1.42 12.23
C LEU A 87 -3.14 -0.99 10.92
N SER A 88 -3.58 -1.60 9.85
CA SER A 88 -3.24 -1.18 8.48
C SER A 88 -4.36 -1.56 7.54
N TRP A 89 -4.26 -1.10 6.30
CA TRP A 89 -5.05 -1.69 5.22
C TRP A 89 -4.16 -1.99 4.02
N LEU A 90 -4.59 -2.96 3.25
CA LEU A 90 -3.92 -3.43 2.05
C LEU A 90 -5.02 -3.70 1.01
N ASN A 91 -5.02 -2.99 -0.10
CA ASN A 91 -5.99 -3.23 -1.16
C ASN A 91 -5.75 -4.61 -1.80
N ALA A 92 -6.74 -5.17 -2.46
CA ALA A 92 -6.63 -6.52 -3.04
C ALA A 92 -5.52 -6.65 -4.10
N ASP A 93 -5.09 -5.55 -4.72
CA ASP A 93 -4.01 -5.45 -5.70
C ASP A 93 -2.64 -5.11 -5.10
N GLU A 94 -2.55 -5.00 -3.77
CA GLU A 94 -1.32 -4.65 -3.04
C GLU A 94 -0.75 -5.85 -2.28
N GLN A 95 0.53 -5.78 -1.92
CA GLN A 95 1.22 -6.85 -1.19
C GLN A 95 2.21 -6.28 -0.17
N TYR A 96 2.40 -7.00 0.93
CA TYR A 96 3.56 -6.81 1.78
C TYR A 96 4.76 -7.61 1.25
N LEU A 97 5.94 -7.03 1.34
CA LEU A 97 7.18 -7.78 1.16
C LEU A 97 7.44 -8.69 2.38
N PRO A 98 8.17 -9.79 2.22
CA PRO A 98 8.52 -10.65 3.36
C PRO A 98 9.20 -9.88 4.50
N GLY A 99 8.76 -10.15 5.74
CA GLY A 99 9.31 -9.52 6.95
C GLY A 99 8.79 -8.10 7.25
N THR A 100 7.88 -7.56 6.43
CA THR A 100 7.32 -6.21 6.61
C THR A 100 6.74 -6.00 8.00
N LEU A 101 5.85 -6.88 8.46
CA LEU A 101 5.17 -6.67 9.73
C LEU A 101 6.12 -6.80 10.94
N GLN A 102 7.12 -7.66 10.87
CA GLN A 102 8.16 -7.75 11.90
C GLN A 102 8.98 -6.46 11.97
N ARG A 103 9.31 -5.88 10.82
CA ARG A 103 10.04 -4.61 10.74
C ARG A 103 9.21 -3.44 11.30
N VAL A 104 7.92 -3.39 10.95
CA VAL A 104 6.96 -2.40 11.47
C VAL A 104 6.79 -2.51 12.99
N GLN A 105 6.65 -3.74 13.50
CA GLN A 105 6.58 -3.98 14.94
C GLN A 105 7.82 -3.44 15.66
N SER A 106 9.01 -3.84 15.20
CA SER A 106 10.30 -3.37 15.79
C SER A 106 10.40 -1.84 15.79
N PHE A 107 9.89 -1.19 14.74
CA PHE A 107 9.86 0.26 14.69
C PHE A 107 8.94 0.85 15.78
N PHE A 108 7.69 0.38 15.88
CA PHE A 108 6.75 0.90 16.87
C PHE A 108 7.17 0.58 18.31
N ASP A 109 7.85 -0.55 18.54
CA ASP A 109 8.36 -0.89 19.87
C ASP A 109 9.52 0.03 20.28
N SER A 110 10.36 0.47 19.32
CA SER A 110 11.44 1.43 19.56
C SER A 110 10.99 2.89 19.62
N ARG A 111 9.81 3.21 19.10
CA ARG A 111 9.27 4.57 18.99
C ARG A 111 7.84 4.63 19.53
N PRO A 112 7.66 4.50 20.85
CA PRO A 112 6.34 4.55 21.49
C PRO A 112 5.63 5.91 21.30
N ASP A 113 6.39 6.94 20.95
CA ASP A 113 5.93 8.29 20.69
C ASP A 113 5.25 8.48 19.33
N ILE A 114 5.37 7.54 18.39
CA ILE A 114 4.81 7.64 17.03
C ILE A 114 3.43 6.96 16.96
N ASP A 115 2.47 7.63 16.34
CA ASP A 115 1.10 7.16 16.17
C ASP A 115 0.87 6.55 14.80
N VAL A 116 1.52 7.08 13.75
CA VAL A 116 1.39 6.64 12.36
C VAL A 116 2.77 6.45 11.73
N LEU A 117 2.99 5.28 11.17
CA LEU A 117 4.16 4.96 10.37
C LEU A 117 3.76 4.87 8.90
N PHE A 118 4.61 5.35 8.01
CA PHE A 118 4.57 5.05 6.58
C PHE A 118 5.98 4.76 6.06
N ALA A 119 6.06 4.05 4.93
CA ALA A 119 7.32 3.55 4.41
C ALA A 119 7.45 3.81 2.88
N ASP A 120 8.60 3.44 2.33
CA ASP A 120 8.81 3.39 0.89
C ASP A 120 8.10 2.15 0.30
N TYR A 121 7.84 2.17 -1.02
CA TYR A 121 7.15 1.09 -1.69
C TYR A 121 7.63 0.89 -3.12
N LEU A 122 7.41 -0.32 -3.60
CA LEU A 122 7.60 -0.70 -4.98
C LEU A 122 6.29 -0.50 -5.75
N VAL A 123 6.37 -0.02 -6.97
CA VAL A 123 5.25 -0.07 -7.94
C VAL A 123 5.53 -1.20 -8.89
N ALA A 124 4.58 -2.12 -9.06
CA ALA A 124 4.72 -3.26 -9.95
C ALA A 124 3.47 -3.46 -10.82
N ASP A 125 3.65 -4.04 -12.00
CA ASP A 125 2.56 -4.47 -12.87
C ASP A 125 1.94 -5.80 -12.38
N GLU A 126 0.91 -6.26 -13.05
CA GLU A 126 0.20 -7.51 -12.72
C GLU A 126 1.09 -8.76 -12.79
N ALA A 127 2.16 -8.74 -13.56
CA ALA A 127 3.15 -9.82 -13.63
C ALA A 127 4.23 -9.72 -12.55
N GLY A 128 4.11 -8.76 -11.63
CA GLY A 128 5.08 -8.52 -10.57
C GLY A 128 6.35 -7.79 -11.01
N ARG A 129 6.41 -7.28 -12.25
CA ARG A 129 7.58 -6.57 -12.74
C ARG A 129 7.59 -5.15 -12.22
N ALA A 130 8.71 -4.73 -11.62
CA ALA A 130 8.86 -3.40 -11.07
C ALA A 130 8.79 -2.30 -12.15
N VAL A 131 7.95 -1.30 -11.88
CA VAL A 131 7.78 -0.08 -12.68
C VAL A 131 8.57 1.08 -12.07
N ALA A 132 8.51 1.23 -10.75
CA ALA A 132 9.21 2.29 -10.03
C ALA A 132 9.47 1.90 -8.58
N LEU A 133 10.53 2.50 -8.01
CA LEU A 133 10.82 2.44 -6.58
C LEU A 133 10.50 3.79 -5.95
N ARG A 134 9.45 3.85 -5.17
CA ARG A 134 8.97 5.08 -4.55
C ARG A 134 9.61 5.28 -3.19
N ARG A 135 10.57 6.20 -3.13
CA ARG A 135 11.11 6.68 -1.86
C ARG A 135 10.33 7.90 -1.42
N GLU A 136 9.70 7.77 -0.26
CA GLU A 136 8.90 8.84 0.29
C GLU A 136 9.77 9.83 1.10
N ILE A 137 9.18 10.89 1.57
CA ILE A 137 9.85 11.91 2.36
C ILE A 137 8.91 12.34 3.49
N PRO A 138 9.44 12.86 4.62
CA PRO A 138 8.62 13.17 5.78
C PRO A 138 7.37 13.99 5.43
N LEU A 139 6.24 13.62 6.02
CA LEU A 139 4.98 14.33 5.88
C LEU A 139 5.05 15.69 6.60
N ARG A 140 4.50 16.71 5.94
CA ARG A 140 4.24 18.01 6.54
C ARG A 140 2.86 18.45 6.08
N ARG A 141 2.00 18.87 7.02
CA ARG A 141 0.65 19.33 6.73
C ARG A 141 0.58 20.30 5.54
N PHE A 142 1.45 21.33 5.57
CA PHE A 142 1.54 22.31 4.48
C PHE A 142 1.70 21.68 3.10
N ASN A 143 2.57 20.64 3.01
CA ASN A 143 2.85 19.97 1.75
C ASN A 143 1.71 19.06 1.32
N VAL A 144 1.07 18.34 2.25
CA VAL A 144 -0.11 17.50 1.95
C VAL A 144 -1.26 18.36 1.43
N VAL A 145 -1.47 19.53 2.04
CA VAL A 145 -2.49 20.48 1.58
C VAL A 145 -2.15 21.06 0.21
N ASN A 146 -0.96 21.63 0.03
CA ASN A 146 -0.66 22.49 -1.12
C ASN A 146 0.06 21.77 -2.28
N SER A 147 0.45 20.51 -2.12
CA SER A 147 1.07 19.73 -3.18
C SER A 147 0.35 18.38 -3.38
N PHE A 148 0.91 17.30 -2.88
CA PHE A 148 0.36 15.96 -3.03
C PHE A 148 0.57 15.13 -1.74
N LEU A 149 -0.30 14.16 -1.52
CA LEU A 149 -0.09 13.13 -0.51
C LEU A 149 1.10 12.27 -0.95
N ASN A 150 2.07 12.10 -0.06
CA ASN A 150 3.26 11.29 -0.31
C ASN A 150 3.30 10.06 0.62
N THR A 151 2.18 9.39 0.72
CA THR A 151 2.05 8.05 1.28
C THR A 151 1.23 7.20 0.33
N GLN A 152 1.26 5.90 0.52
CA GLN A 152 0.44 4.95 -0.22
C GLN A 152 -0.30 4.05 0.76
N SER A 153 -1.47 3.56 0.39
CA SER A 153 -2.31 2.64 1.15
C SER A 153 -1.51 1.52 1.80
N CYS A 154 -0.77 0.78 0.99
CA CYS A 154 0.01 -0.38 1.42
C CYS A 154 1.18 -0.06 2.38
N THR A 155 1.47 1.22 2.64
CA THR A 155 2.62 1.60 3.48
C THR A 155 2.24 2.11 4.86
N MET A 156 0.94 2.33 5.14
CA MET A 156 0.49 3.03 6.34
C MET A 156 0.10 2.07 7.46
N PHE A 157 0.65 2.33 8.64
CA PHE A 157 0.38 1.57 9.86
C PHE A 157 0.04 2.53 11.00
N PHE A 158 -0.94 2.16 11.81
CA PHE A 158 -1.56 3.02 12.82
C PHE A 158 -1.59 2.33 14.18
N ARG A 159 -1.38 3.10 15.25
CA ARG A 159 -1.68 2.60 16.59
C ARG A 159 -3.19 2.54 16.82
N ARG A 160 -3.63 1.50 17.53
CA ARG A 160 -5.04 1.28 17.89
C ARG A 160 -5.67 2.47 18.61
N VAL A 161 -4.93 3.21 19.42
CA VAL A 161 -5.44 4.39 20.11
C VAL A 161 -6.12 5.40 19.16
N LEU A 162 -5.70 5.47 17.90
CA LEU A 162 -6.35 6.33 16.90
C LEU A 162 -7.74 5.79 16.49
N LEU A 163 -7.93 4.47 16.48
CA LEU A 163 -9.24 3.87 16.24
C LEU A 163 -10.15 4.04 17.46
N ASP A 164 -9.64 3.75 18.64
CA ASP A 164 -10.39 3.82 19.91
C ASP A 164 -10.87 5.24 20.21
N SER A 165 -10.09 6.25 19.82
CA SER A 165 -10.47 7.66 19.90
C SER A 165 -11.46 8.12 18.81
N GLY A 166 -11.75 7.26 17.81
CA GLY A 166 -12.57 7.62 16.66
C GLY A 166 -11.84 8.44 15.58
N ALA A 167 -10.55 8.74 15.77
CA ALA A 167 -9.76 9.51 14.79
C ALA A 167 -9.42 8.69 13.54
N LEU A 168 -9.17 7.38 13.67
CA LEU A 168 -8.89 6.49 12.55
C LEU A 168 -10.21 5.95 11.96
N LYS A 169 -10.84 6.76 11.14
CA LYS A 169 -12.06 6.40 10.41
C LYS A 169 -12.09 7.19 9.11
N PHE A 170 -12.25 6.51 8.00
CA PHE A 170 -12.46 7.18 6.71
C PHE A 170 -13.81 7.89 6.65
N ASP A 171 -13.82 9.09 6.09
CA ASP A 171 -15.06 9.78 5.75
C ASP A 171 -15.61 9.20 4.43
N SER A 172 -16.69 8.43 4.52
CA SER A 172 -17.32 7.75 3.38
C SER A 172 -17.98 8.71 2.36
N ARG A 173 -18.04 10.00 2.64
CA ARG A 173 -18.44 11.01 1.65
C ARG A 173 -17.42 11.12 0.51
N TYR A 174 -16.15 10.83 0.78
CA TYR A 174 -15.10 10.77 -0.23
C TYR A 174 -14.94 9.33 -0.72
N ARG A 175 -14.98 9.16 -2.03
CA ARG A 175 -14.91 7.85 -2.66
C ARG A 175 -13.52 7.52 -3.23
N TYR A 176 -12.74 8.55 -3.56
CA TYR A 176 -11.48 8.41 -4.29
C TYR A 176 -10.26 8.97 -3.55
N ALA A 177 -10.44 9.93 -2.63
CA ALA A 177 -9.34 10.65 -1.96
C ALA A 177 -9.51 10.75 -0.44
N ALA A 178 -10.30 9.83 0.19
CA ALA A 178 -10.50 9.85 1.64
C ALA A 178 -9.20 9.60 2.44
N ASP A 179 -8.20 8.96 1.85
CA ASP A 179 -6.87 8.80 2.42
C ASP A 179 -6.16 10.15 2.66
N LYS A 180 -6.30 11.08 1.72
CA LYS A 180 -5.77 12.44 1.88
C LYS A 180 -6.49 13.18 3.01
N GLU A 181 -7.81 13.06 3.09
CA GLU A 181 -8.61 13.66 4.17
C GLU A 181 -8.20 13.07 5.52
N LEU A 182 -8.13 11.74 5.64
CA LEU A 182 -7.74 11.05 6.85
C LEU A 182 -6.37 11.52 7.35
N VAL A 183 -5.37 11.58 6.47
CA VAL A 183 -4.01 12.04 6.84
C VAL A 183 -4.04 13.48 7.34
N LEU A 184 -4.77 14.37 6.67
CA LEU A 184 -4.88 15.77 7.09
C LEU A 184 -5.58 15.90 8.43
N ARG A 185 -6.65 15.19 8.66
CA ARG A 185 -7.40 15.18 9.92
C ARG A 185 -6.56 14.63 11.07
N LEU A 186 -5.80 13.56 10.85
CA LEU A 186 -4.89 13.01 11.85
C LEU A 186 -3.75 14.00 12.17
N LEU A 187 -3.18 14.68 11.16
CA LEU A 187 -2.17 15.72 11.37
C LEU A 187 -2.73 16.90 12.18
N ASP A 188 -3.96 17.36 11.88
CA ASP A 188 -4.63 18.44 12.59
C ASP A 188 -5.01 18.03 14.01
N GLY A 189 -5.29 16.75 14.24
CA GLY A 189 -5.53 16.16 15.56
C GLY A 189 -4.25 15.90 16.37
N GLY A 190 -3.07 16.27 15.86
CA GLY A 190 -1.80 16.15 16.57
C GLY A 190 -1.16 14.75 16.51
N ALA A 191 -1.67 13.84 15.67
CA ALA A 191 -1.04 12.53 15.48
C ALA A 191 0.39 12.68 14.95
N ARG A 192 1.33 11.92 15.53
CA ARG A 192 2.75 11.96 15.18
C ARG A 192 3.07 10.94 14.12
N PHE A 193 3.49 11.42 12.97
CA PHE A 193 3.87 10.62 11.81
C PHE A 193 5.38 10.40 11.76
N ALA A 194 5.80 9.20 11.38
CA ALA A 194 7.17 8.89 11.05
C ALA A 194 7.28 8.23 9.66
N HIS A 195 8.38 8.46 8.99
CA HIS A 195 8.77 7.82 7.74
C HIS A 195 9.88 6.82 8.02
N LEU A 196 9.67 5.56 7.62
CA LEU A 196 10.68 4.52 7.59
C LEU A 196 11.20 4.40 6.16
N PRO A 197 12.47 4.79 5.88
CA PRO A 197 13.03 4.79 4.53
C PRO A 197 13.42 3.38 4.07
N GLU A 198 12.50 2.45 4.17
CA GLU A 198 12.64 1.05 3.76
C GLU A 198 11.45 0.66 2.88
N VAL A 199 11.71 -0.16 1.87
CA VAL A 199 10.67 -0.66 0.94
C VAL A 199 9.99 -1.84 1.60
N LEU A 200 8.73 -1.67 2.00
CA LEU A 200 7.99 -2.67 2.77
C LEU A 200 6.85 -3.31 2.00
N SER A 201 6.41 -2.70 0.90
CA SER A 201 5.21 -3.15 0.19
C SER A 201 5.29 -2.92 -1.30
N VAL A 202 4.37 -3.56 -2.00
CA VAL A 202 4.17 -3.43 -3.44
C VAL A 202 2.80 -2.81 -3.68
N PHE A 203 2.76 -1.75 -4.46
CA PHE A 203 1.57 -1.14 -5.02
C PHE A 203 1.36 -1.68 -6.43
N GLY A 204 0.26 -2.39 -6.65
CA GLY A 204 -0.10 -2.93 -7.95
C GLY A 204 -0.68 -1.88 -8.89
N VAL A 205 -0.26 -1.89 -10.15
CA VAL A 205 -0.82 -1.03 -11.19
C VAL A 205 -1.30 -1.88 -12.37
N ASP A 206 -2.58 -1.73 -12.72
CA ASP A 206 -3.24 -2.45 -13.81
C ASP A 206 -4.01 -1.54 -14.78
N GLY A 207 -3.98 -0.23 -14.54
CA GLY A 207 -4.73 0.77 -15.31
C GLY A 207 -6.16 1.03 -14.81
N ASN A 208 -6.66 0.24 -13.86
CA ASN A 208 -7.99 0.40 -13.27
C ASN A 208 -7.95 0.93 -11.83
N ASN A 209 -6.79 1.38 -11.37
CA ASN A 209 -6.64 1.92 -10.03
C ASN A 209 -7.55 3.13 -9.80
N LEU A 210 -8.19 3.22 -8.63
CA LEU A 210 -9.07 4.35 -8.27
C LEU A 210 -8.36 5.71 -8.36
N SER A 211 -7.05 5.74 -8.13
CA SER A 211 -6.20 6.92 -8.26
C SER A 211 -6.12 7.49 -9.68
N MET A 212 -6.51 6.71 -10.70
CA MET A 212 -6.56 7.15 -12.12
C MET A 212 -7.91 7.72 -12.52
N HIS A 213 -8.91 7.69 -11.64
CA HIS A 213 -10.24 8.17 -11.97
C HIS A 213 -10.28 9.71 -11.92
N ALA A 214 -10.89 10.37 -12.96
CA ALA A 214 -10.96 11.83 -13.03
C ALA A 214 -11.61 12.50 -11.81
N ARG A 215 -12.55 11.81 -11.14
CA ARG A 215 -13.16 12.29 -9.89
C ARG A 215 -12.21 12.35 -8.71
N MET A 216 -11.12 11.59 -8.71
CA MET A 216 -10.10 11.65 -7.66
C MET A 216 -9.48 13.06 -7.58
N GLU A 217 -9.17 13.67 -8.71
CA GLU A 217 -8.64 15.05 -8.72
C GLU A 217 -9.65 16.06 -8.17
N GLN A 218 -10.95 15.89 -8.50
CA GLN A 218 -12.02 16.76 -8.00
C GLN A 218 -12.18 16.64 -6.48
N GLU A 219 -12.20 15.43 -5.94
CA GLU A 219 -12.26 15.20 -4.49
C GLU A 219 -10.99 15.73 -3.80
N ALA A 220 -9.80 15.44 -4.33
CA ALA A 220 -8.53 15.91 -3.79
C ALA A 220 -8.44 17.45 -3.77
N GLU A 221 -9.02 18.11 -4.78
CA GLU A 221 -9.10 19.57 -4.84
C GLU A 221 -10.09 20.13 -3.81
N ALA A 222 -11.27 19.53 -3.68
CA ALA A 222 -12.26 19.92 -2.67
C ALA A 222 -11.67 19.80 -1.24
N ILE A 223 -10.99 18.67 -0.94
CA ILE A 223 -10.30 18.46 0.32
C ILE A 223 -9.22 19.53 0.52
N ARG A 224 -8.41 19.80 -0.50
CA ARG A 224 -7.36 20.82 -0.45
C ARG A 224 -7.91 22.18 -0.03
N LEU A 225 -8.99 22.61 -0.65
CA LEU A 225 -9.65 23.89 -0.37
C LEU A 225 -10.27 23.92 1.04
N ALA A 226 -10.90 22.83 1.46
CA ALA A 226 -11.49 22.70 2.79
C ALA A 226 -10.43 22.80 3.91
N TYR A 227 -9.21 22.32 3.65
CA TYR A 227 -8.08 22.40 4.59
C TYR A 227 -7.20 23.65 4.43
N GLY A 228 -7.69 24.70 3.73
CA GLY A 228 -7.02 25.99 3.62
C GLY A 228 -5.91 26.07 2.58
N GLY A 229 -5.97 25.22 1.54
CA GLY A 229 -5.00 25.24 0.44
C GLY A 229 -5.06 26.52 -0.40
N PHE A 230 -3.94 26.85 -1.02
CA PHE A 230 -3.82 28.05 -1.86
C PHE A 230 -4.86 28.07 -2.98
N ARG A 231 -5.67 29.11 -3.05
CA ARG A 231 -6.61 29.32 -4.14
C ARG A 231 -5.93 29.85 -5.41
N TRP A 232 -4.81 30.54 -5.25
CA TRP A 232 -4.07 31.12 -6.37
C TRP A 232 -3.16 30.07 -7.01
N PRO A 233 -3.37 29.72 -8.31
CA PRO A 233 -2.64 28.64 -8.98
C PRO A 233 -1.10 28.80 -8.98
N PRO A 234 -0.50 30.00 -9.16
CA PRO A 234 0.93 30.18 -9.11
C PRO A 234 1.58 29.80 -7.77
N LEU A 235 0.92 30.11 -6.65
CA LEU A 235 1.41 29.72 -5.32
C LEU A 235 1.37 28.20 -5.15
N ARG A 236 0.31 27.55 -5.63
CA ARG A 236 0.22 26.10 -5.65
C ARG A 236 1.33 25.49 -6.50
N ALA A 237 1.57 26.01 -7.70
CA ALA A 237 2.64 25.53 -8.58
C ALA A 237 4.02 25.66 -7.91
N LEU A 238 4.27 26.77 -7.21
CA LEU A 238 5.48 26.97 -6.41
C LEU A 238 5.63 25.93 -5.30
N ALA A 239 4.55 25.67 -4.53
CA ALA A 239 4.57 24.66 -3.46
C ALA A 239 4.83 23.26 -4.01
N VAL A 240 4.21 22.89 -5.14
CA VAL A 240 4.45 21.62 -5.84
C VAL A 240 5.91 21.54 -6.33
N GLY A 241 6.42 22.61 -6.91
CA GLY A 241 7.82 22.72 -7.38
C GLY A 241 8.81 22.54 -6.23
N ALA A 242 8.62 23.27 -5.14
CA ALA A 242 9.46 23.17 -3.94
C ALA A 242 9.47 21.76 -3.36
N ARG A 243 8.28 21.10 -3.32
CA ARG A 243 8.18 19.72 -2.84
C ARG A 243 8.92 18.73 -3.74
N ARG A 244 8.86 18.91 -5.06
CA ARG A 244 9.62 18.10 -6.03
C ARG A 244 11.12 18.27 -5.88
N VAL A 245 11.58 19.50 -5.63
CA VAL A 245 13.00 19.81 -5.37
C VAL A 245 13.45 19.16 -4.06
N GLU A 246 12.67 19.29 -2.98
CA GLU A 246 12.95 18.62 -1.70
C GLU A 246 13.06 17.09 -1.89
N ARG A 247 12.13 16.49 -2.64
CA ARG A 247 12.16 15.05 -2.94
C ARG A 247 13.41 14.65 -3.72
N ALA A 248 13.82 15.45 -4.71
CA ALA A 248 15.04 15.23 -5.49
C ALA A 248 16.27 15.29 -4.59
N TRP A 249 16.38 16.34 -3.79
CA TRP A 249 17.49 16.54 -2.85
C TRP A 249 17.62 15.41 -1.82
N ARG A 250 16.49 14.87 -1.34
CA ARG A 250 16.46 13.71 -0.44
C ARG A 250 16.66 12.36 -1.14
N GLY A 251 16.99 12.36 -2.43
CA GLY A 251 17.25 11.13 -3.19
C GLY A 251 16.01 10.36 -3.61
N GLY A 252 14.80 10.94 -3.52
CA GLY A 252 13.53 10.28 -3.87
C GLY A 252 13.42 9.85 -5.34
N TYR A 253 14.30 10.36 -6.21
CA TYR A 253 14.38 9.99 -7.64
C TYR A 253 15.66 9.24 -7.99
N ARG A 254 16.47 8.88 -6.99
CA ARG A 254 17.72 8.14 -7.24
C ARG A 254 17.41 6.78 -7.85
N ARG A 255 18.16 6.41 -8.89
CA ARG A 255 18.12 5.09 -9.48
C ARG A 255 18.96 4.11 -8.65
N THR A 256 18.47 2.89 -8.52
CA THR A 256 19.18 1.84 -7.77
C THR A 256 18.77 0.47 -8.28
N ASP A 257 19.65 -0.49 -8.10
CA ASP A 257 19.30 -1.89 -8.27
C ASP A 257 18.51 -2.33 -7.04
N PHE A 258 17.47 -3.11 -7.27
CA PHE A 258 16.59 -3.58 -6.20
C PHE A 258 16.17 -5.03 -6.43
N ARG A 259 16.29 -5.85 -5.41
CA ARG A 259 15.79 -7.22 -5.40
C ARG A 259 14.59 -7.30 -4.49
N TYR A 260 13.58 -8.04 -4.91
CA TYR A 260 12.34 -8.20 -4.15
C TYR A 260 11.68 -9.53 -4.45
N GLN A 261 10.80 -9.93 -3.56
CA GLN A 261 9.94 -11.10 -3.70
C GLN A 261 8.51 -10.66 -3.93
N PHE A 262 7.81 -11.32 -4.85
CA PHE A 262 6.44 -11.04 -5.21
C PHE A 262 5.59 -12.30 -5.04
N ALA A 263 4.52 -12.22 -4.25
CA ALA A 263 3.61 -13.34 -4.04
C ALA A 263 2.79 -13.59 -5.33
N LEU A 264 2.75 -14.84 -5.75
CA LEU A 264 2.08 -15.25 -6.99
C LEU A 264 0.64 -15.74 -6.76
N ASP A 265 0.35 -16.28 -5.58
CA ASP A 265 -0.94 -16.85 -5.22
C ASP A 265 -1.22 -16.79 -3.70
N GLU A 266 -2.25 -17.50 -3.23
CA GLU A 266 -2.68 -17.58 -1.83
C GLU A 266 -1.76 -18.37 -0.89
N VAL A 267 -0.91 -19.21 -1.43
CA VAL A 267 0.17 -19.87 -0.67
C VAL A 267 1.37 -18.91 -0.68
N PRO A 268 2.15 -18.78 0.39
CA PRO A 268 3.35 -17.95 0.37
C PRO A 268 4.41 -18.50 -0.58
N HIS A 269 4.10 -18.45 -1.86
CA HIS A 269 4.94 -18.81 -3.00
C HIS A 269 5.38 -17.51 -3.66
N TYR A 270 6.66 -17.22 -3.54
CA TYR A 270 7.24 -15.98 -4.03
C TYR A 270 8.13 -16.22 -5.24
N ALA A 271 7.97 -15.36 -6.25
CA ALA A 271 8.97 -15.22 -7.31
C ALA A 271 10.00 -14.16 -6.90
N ASP A 272 11.28 -14.48 -7.12
CA ASP A 272 12.37 -13.52 -6.93
C ASP A 272 12.55 -12.68 -8.19
N TYR A 273 12.63 -11.37 -8.00
CA TYR A 273 12.87 -10.40 -9.07
C TYR A 273 14.10 -9.55 -8.78
N GLN A 274 14.79 -9.17 -9.85
CA GLN A 274 15.84 -8.19 -9.81
C GLN A 274 15.54 -7.09 -10.82
N ALA A 275 15.43 -5.86 -10.34
CA ALA A 275 15.31 -4.67 -11.16
C ALA A 275 16.63 -3.89 -11.14
N ARG A 276 17.12 -3.48 -12.32
CA ARG A 276 18.33 -2.65 -12.45
C ARG A 276 17.95 -1.20 -12.70
N ALA A 277 18.70 -0.28 -12.10
CA ALA A 277 18.55 1.16 -12.28
C ALA A 277 17.11 1.67 -12.09
N LEU A 278 16.34 1.06 -11.18
CA LEU A 278 14.94 1.39 -10.93
C LEU A 278 14.84 2.80 -10.34
N GLY A 279 14.11 3.68 -11.00
CA GLY A 279 13.91 5.07 -10.58
C GLY A 279 12.60 5.28 -9.82
N GLY A 280 12.44 6.45 -9.20
CA GLY A 280 11.27 6.83 -8.40
C GLY A 280 10.15 7.53 -9.20
N ARG A 281 10.23 7.61 -10.52
CA ARG A 281 9.21 8.25 -11.35
C ARG A 281 8.49 7.21 -12.19
N TYR A 282 7.18 7.32 -12.23
CA TYR A 282 6.32 6.62 -13.18
C TYR A 282 5.16 7.53 -13.56
N THR A 283 4.62 7.33 -14.74
CA THR A 283 3.43 8.02 -15.21
C THR A 283 2.42 6.96 -15.60
N LEU A 284 1.22 7.07 -15.07
CA LEU A 284 0.08 6.29 -15.52
C LEU A 284 -0.64 7.14 -16.56
N ALA A 285 -0.80 6.64 -17.78
CA ALA A 285 -1.59 7.33 -18.80
C ALA A 285 -3.07 7.22 -18.43
N VAL A 286 -3.72 8.36 -18.21
CA VAL A 286 -5.17 8.44 -18.08
C VAL A 286 -5.73 8.54 -19.49
N THR A 287 -6.32 7.47 -20.01
CA THR A 287 -7.10 7.50 -21.24
C THR A 287 -8.58 7.71 -20.92
N GLU A 288 -9.19 8.69 -21.57
CA GLU A 288 -10.62 8.92 -21.45
C GLU A 288 -11.39 7.71 -22.00
N GLY A 289 -12.06 6.99 -21.11
CA GLY A 289 -13.22 6.17 -21.42
C GLY A 289 -13.03 4.68 -21.73
N ARG A 290 -11.83 4.13 -21.88
CA ARG A 290 -11.53 2.69 -21.87
C ARG A 290 -10.06 2.47 -21.49
N ALA A 291 -9.82 1.54 -20.57
CA ALA A 291 -8.48 1.03 -20.31
C ALA A 291 -7.99 0.23 -21.53
N GLU A 292 -7.43 0.90 -22.53
CA GLU A 292 -6.47 0.27 -23.39
C GLU A 292 -5.24 -0.01 -22.55
N ARG A 293 -4.72 -1.24 -22.67
CA ARG A 293 -3.60 -1.80 -21.91
C ARG A 293 -2.58 -0.74 -21.57
N LEU A 294 -2.21 -0.67 -20.30
CA LEU A 294 -1.13 0.18 -19.80
C LEU A 294 0.09 0.07 -20.71
N ASP A 295 0.17 0.96 -21.66
CA ASP A 295 1.44 1.25 -22.27
C ASP A 295 2.19 2.08 -21.22
N VAL A 296 2.93 1.38 -20.35
CA VAL A 296 3.90 2.00 -19.47
C VAL A 296 4.90 2.65 -20.42
N GLN A 297 4.63 3.92 -20.79
CA GLN A 297 5.60 4.68 -21.57
C GLN A 297 6.88 4.69 -20.73
N ARG A 298 7.73 3.76 -21.07
CA ARG A 298 9.09 3.66 -20.59
C ARG A 298 9.78 4.95 -21.01
N THR A 299 9.75 5.95 -20.14
CA THR A 299 10.64 7.09 -20.29
C THR A 299 12.05 6.53 -20.42
N ALA A 300 12.69 6.83 -21.51
CA ALA A 300 13.97 6.35 -22.03
C ALA A 300 14.94 5.87 -20.93
N ALA A 301 15.12 4.61 -20.81
CA ALA A 301 15.92 3.70 -19.99
C ALA A 301 15.02 2.83 -19.10
N ALA A 302 14.35 1.89 -19.75
CA ALA A 302 13.61 0.84 -19.04
C ALA A 302 14.53 0.16 -18.04
N ALA A 303 14.06 0.04 -16.79
CA ALA A 303 14.70 -0.88 -15.87
C ALA A 303 14.57 -2.30 -16.46
N GLU A 304 15.69 -2.97 -16.68
CA GLU A 304 15.66 -4.39 -17.03
C GLU A 304 15.20 -5.16 -15.80
N VAL A 305 14.00 -5.71 -15.87
CA VAL A 305 13.45 -6.56 -14.79
C VAL A 305 13.51 -8.00 -15.26
N HIS A 306 14.27 -8.82 -14.55
CA HIS A 306 14.39 -10.23 -14.79
C HIS A 306 13.85 -11.01 -13.59
N GLN A 307 13.08 -12.06 -13.86
CA GLN A 307 12.80 -13.06 -12.83
C GLN A 307 14.11 -13.80 -12.55
N ALA A 308 14.57 -13.78 -11.32
CA ALA A 308 15.78 -14.50 -10.94
C ALA A 308 15.53 -16.00 -11.10
N GLN A 309 16.43 -16.72 -11.76
CA GLN A 309 16.34 -18.18 -11.80
C GLN A 309 16.48 -18.71 -10.36
N PRO A 310 15.68 -19.71 -9.96
CA PRO A 310 15.84 -20.34 -8.66
C PRO A 310 17.27 -20.85 -8.51
N ALA A 311 17.91 -20.57 -7.39
CA ALA A 311 19.23 -21.10 -7.12
C ALA A 311 19.22 -22.62 -7.24
N GLN A 312 20.03 -23.18 -8.12
CA GLN A 312 20.17 -24.63 -8.19
C GLN A 312 20.64 -25.16 -6.82
N PRO A 313 20.01 -26.21 -6.28
CA PRO A 313 20.47 -26.80 -5.03
C PRO A 313 21.93 -27.22 -5.20
N ALA A 314 22.76 -26.81 -4.23
CA ALA A 314 24.17 -27.16 -4.23
C ALA A 314 24.34 -28.67 -4.33
N GLN A 315 24.98 -29.16 -5.39
CA GLN A 315 25.30 -30.58 -5.53
C GLN A 315 26.20 -30.98 -4.33
N PRO A 316 25.91 -32.12 -3.67
CA PRO A 316 26.77 -32.60 -2.61
C PRO A 316 28.16 -32.87 -3.17
N ARG A 317 29.19 -32.26 -2.56
CA ARG A 317 30.58 -32.52 -2.90
C ARG A 317 30.81 -34.04 -2.75
N LYS A 318 31.10 -34.72 -3.84
CA LYS A 318 31.59 -36.09 -3.81
C LYS A 318 32.88 -36.08 -3.01
N SER A 319 32.89 -36.72 -1.85
CA SER A 319 34.12 -37.10 -1.14
C SER A 319 34.93 -37.97 -2.07
N ALA A 320 36.12 -37.53 -2.40
CA ALA A 320 37.09 -38.36 -3.09
C ALA A 320 37.65 -39.41 -2.13
N PRO A 321 38.10 -40.55 -2.65
CA PRO A 321 38.52 -41.73 -1.91
C PRO A 321 39.80 -41.50 -1.09
#